data_327e324904fdc2eee123dbbf2bd73ee6
#
_entry.id   327e324904fdc2eee123dbbf2bd73ee6
#
_cell.length_a   1.000
_cell.length_b   1.000
_cell.length_c   1.000
_cell.angle_alpha   90.00
_cell.angle_beta   90.00
_cell.angle_gamma   90.00
#
_symmetry.space_group_name_H-M   'P 1'
#
loop_
_entity.id
_entity.type
_entity.pdbx_description
1 polymer ?
#
loop_
_entity_poly.entity_id
_entity_poly.type
_entity_poly.pdbx_seq_one_letter_code
_entity_poly.pdbx_strand_id
1 'polypeptide(L)'
;MYKNLLFTLLIMAGMQFLSSCAGCSDSGKKSQGDALTLPDSLISDAPLRLSEEIMNEVIGNISSPVEMAGLFKNSGVDFTQRILNNPDNVSRYETSYQRALNLGVYSADLGYINTFDKNNIVVSYLLAVKNLADGIRVGQFFDFNALRRMASSSTNLDSLMEMSQTSFNKMDSYLREQNRSNVSSLIVTGAWVEGMYIASNIVRESGDKELSDRIAEQKNVVNILEIILSNYASDAGFAELVQSVEDLKAAYAPVRITTELGEPQRIEKDGSLIFIQAEVSTVHYSPEDLENIMATIENIRAKIVN
;
A
#
# COMPACT_ATOMS: atom_id res chain seq x y z
N MET A 1 -34.99 -35.90 15.81
CA MET A 1 -34.38 -37.05 16.52
C MET A 1 -32.95 -36.64 16.83
N TYR A 2 -32.69 -36.23 18.06
CA TYR A 2 -31.82 -36.82 19.08
C TYR A 2 -30.34 -36.87 18.71
N LYS A 3 -29.35 -36.40 19.43
CA LYS A 3 -29.08 -36.14 20.86
C LYS A 3 -27.79 -35.31 20.90
N ASN A 4 -27.67 -34.23 21.67
CA ASN A 4 -27.16 -34.12 23.03
C ASN A 4 -25.80 -34.83 23.26
N LEU A 5 -24.79 -34.31 23.90
CA LEU A 5 -24.74 -33.78 25.28
C LEU A 5 -23.28 -33.36 25.60
N LEU A 6 -23.14 -32.26 26.31
CA LEU A 6 -22.30 -32.01 27.46
C LEU A 6 -20.85 -32.50 27.54
N PHE A 7 -19.94 -31.60 27.82
CA PHE A 7 -19.12 -31.72 29.02
C PHE A 7 -18.76 -30.33 29.58
N THR A 8 -19.40 -30.02 30.67
CA THR A 8 -19.09 -28.99 31.66
C THR A 8 -18.17 -29.56 32.73
N LEU A 9 -17.49 -28.69 33.42
CA LEU A 9 -16.87 -28.73 34.76
C LEU A 9 -15.35 -28.65 34.74
N LEU A 10 -14.85 -27.74 35.39
CA LEU A 10 -14.59 -27.31 36.80
C LEU A 10 -13.07 -27.15 36.90
N ILE A 11 -12.52 -26.17 37.46
CA ILE A 11 -12.28 -25.86 38.86
C ILE A 11 -11.65 -24.51 39.03
N MET A 12 -12.26 -23.70 39.78
CA MET A 12 -11.84 -22.68 40.74
C MET A 12 -10.60 -23.01 41.58
N ALA A 13 -9.90 -22.00 41.91
CA ALA A 13 -9.25 -21.65 43.18
C ALA A 13 -7.84 -21.15 42.94
N GLY A 14 -7.40 -20.10 43.47
CA GLY A 14 -7.43 -19.36 44.68
C GLY A 14 -6.63 -18.07 44.48
N MET A 15 -7.11 -16.98 44.78
CA MET A 15 -7.12 -16.13 45.95
C MET A 15 -5.76 -15.70 46.50
N GLN A 16 -5.57 -14.36 46.38
CA GLN A 16 -5.01 -13.42 47.38
C GLN A 16 -3.49 -13.23 47.42
N PHE A 17 -3.07 -11.99 47.35
CA PHE A 17 -2.67 -11.04 48.37
C PHE A 17 -2.26 -9.71 47.75
N LEU A 18 -3.01 -8.67 47.97
CA LEU A 18 -2.85 -7.48 48.82
C LEU A 18 -1.63 -6.59 48.58
N SER A 19 -1.96 -5.39 48.16
CA SER A 19 -1.66 -4.10 48.79
C SER A 19 -0.27 -3.54 48.60
N SER A 20 -0.16 -2.38 47.97
CA SER A 20 0.13 -1.11 48.67
C SER A 20 0.23 0.06 47.71
N CYS A 21 -0.67 0.98 47.79
CA CYS A 21 -0.60 2.41 48.07
C CYS A 21 0.41 3.29 47.33
N ALA A 22 -0.21 4.27 46.68
CA ALA A 22 0.01 5.71 46.80
C ALA A 22 1.11 6.35 46.02
N GLY A 23 0.68 7.24 45.12
CA GLY A 23 1.52 8.26 44.51
C GLY A 23 0.78 8.99 43.42
N CYS A 24 -0.22 9.80 43.77
CA CYS A 24 -0.71 10.85 42.88
C CYS A 24 0.42 11.82 42.59
N SER A 25 0.75 12.05 41.33
CA SER A 25 1.19 13.35 40.86
C SER A 25 0.72 13.54 39.44
N ASP A 26 -0.20 14.45 39.36
CA ASP A 26 -0.72 15.17 38.23
C ASP A 26 0.44 15.73 37.40
N SER A 27 0.52 15.38 36.15
CA SER A 27 1.25 16.10 35.14
C SER A 27 0.61 15.82 33.78
N GLY A 28 -0.25 16.74 33.36
CA GLY A 28 -0.79 16.79 32.03
C GLY A 28 0.32 16.76 30.98
N LYS A 29 0.58 15.59 30.40
CA LYS A 29 1.29 15.45 29.14
C LYS A 29 0.26 15.39 28.04
N LYS A 30 0.21 16.47 27.24
CA LYS A 30 -0.36 16.43 25.90
C LYS A 30 0.25 15.22 25.19
N SER A 31 -0.58 14.28 24.83
CA SER A 31 -0.24 13.21 23.92
C SER A 31 0.16 13.86 22.59
N GLN A 32 1.44 13.95 22.35
CA GLN A 32 1.98 14.12 21.01
C GLN A 32 1.66 12.80 20.29
N GLY A 33 0.96 12.89 19.17
CA GLY A 33 0.54 11.73 18.39
C GLY A 33 1.71 10.77 18.21
N ASP A 34 1.54 9.56 18.69
CA ASP A 34 2.53 8.50 18.54
C ASP A 34 2.70 8.23 17.05
N ALA A 35 3.85 8.63 16.50
CA ALA A 35 4.38 7.99 15.31
C ALA A 35 4.35 6.49 15.59
N LEU A 36 3.82 5.70 14.63
CA LEU A 36 3.85 4.24 14.69
C LEU A 36 5.26 3.79 15.10
N THR A 37 5.44 3.53 16.39
CA THR A 37 6.67 2.94 16.91
C THR A 37 6.51 1.44 16.75
N LEU A 38 7.32 0.89 15.85
CA LEU A 38 7.42 -0.56 15.73
C LEU A 38 7.71 -1.17 17.12
N PRO A 39 7.06 -2.27 17.49
CA PRO A 39 7.38 -2.98 18.71
C PRO A 39 8.87 -3.31 18.78
N ASP A 40 9.51 -3.13 19.94
CA ASP A 40 10.94 -3.42 20.17
C ASP A 40 11.36 -4.85 19.75
N SER A 41 10.40 -5.77 19.64
CA SER A 41 10.62 -7.13 19.13
C SER A 41 10.98 -7.21 17.64
N LEU A 42 10.79 -6.12 16.89
CA LEU A 42 11.14 -6.03 15.46
C LEU A 42 12.52 -5.39 15.24
N ILE A 43 13.17 -4.89 16.29
CA ILE A 43 14.53 -4.34 16.25
C ILE A 43 15.50 -5.46 16.68
N SER A 44 15.66 -6.50 15.88
CA SER A 44 16.69 -7.49 16.08
C SER A 44 17.74 -7.37 14.99
N ASP A 45 19.03 -7.59 15.32
CA ASP A 45 20.18 -7.58 14.40
C ASP A 45 20.17 -8.70 13.35
N ALA A 46 19.14 -9.54 13.31
CA ALA A 46 18.90 -10.48 12.23
C ALA A 46 18.21 -9.73 11.07
N PRO A 47 18.53 -10.01 9.79
CA PRO A 47 17.80 -9.43 8.68
C PRO A 47 16.31 -9.67 8.92
N LEU A 48 15.55 -8.59 9.09
CA LEU A 48 14.11 -8.65 9.33
C LEU A 48 13.52 -9.51 8.23
N ARG A 49 13.13 -10.74 8.58
CA ARG A 49 12.20 -11.46 7.71
C ARG A 49 10.97 -10.59 7.70
N LEU A 50 10.74 -9.91 6.57
CA LEU A 50 9.50 -9.15 6.34
C LEU A 50 8.37 -10.06 6.74
N SER A 51 7.78 -9.81 7.93
CA SER A 51 6.68 -10.62 8.40
C SER A 51 5.50 -10.37 7.46
N GLU A 52 4.65 -11.36 7.31
CA GLU A 52 3.37 -11.20 6.60
C GLU A 52 2.59 -10.00 7.16
N GLU A 53 2.74 -9.73 8.45
CA GLU A 53 2.14 -8.60 9.16
C GLU A 53 2.62 -7.24 8.60
N ILE A 54 3.93 -7.04 8.40
CA ILE A 54 4.47 -5.79 7.82
C ILE A 54 3.97 -5.60 6.40
N MET A 55 3.96 -6.65 5.58
CA MET A 55 3.47 -6.54 4.21
C MET A 55 1.96 -6.26 4.17
N ASN A 56 1.18 -6.88 5.05
CA ASN A 56 -0.25 -6.60 5.19
C ASN A 56 -0.49 -5.17 5.69
N GLU A 57 0.37 -4.65 6.57
CA GLU A 57 0.31 -3.27 7.02
C GLU A 57 0.59 -2.28 5.88
N VAL A 58 1.61 -2.54 5.05
CA VAL A 58 1.86 -1.73 3.83
C VAL A 58 0.64 -1.74 2.93
N ILE A 59 0.14 -2.93 2.60
CA ILE A 59 -1.01 -3.07 1.69
C ILE A 59 -2.26 -2.42 2.30
N GLY A 60 -2.45 -2.52 3.62
CA GLY A 60 -3.57 -1.93 4.34
C GLY A 60 -3.51 -0.40 4.44
N ASN A 61 -2.31 0.19 4.44
CA ASN A 61 -2.12 1.65 4.51
C ASN A 61 -2.02 2.32 3.13
N ILE A 62 -1.78 1.56 2.06
CA ILE A 62 -1.92 2.09 0.70
C ILE A 62 -3.41 2.39 0.47
N SER A 63 -3.71 3.62 0.05
CA SER A 63 -5.09 4.00 -0.30
C SER A 63 -5.73 2.95 -1.19
N SER A 64 -6.97 2.57 -0.85
CA SER A 64 -7.68 1.54 -1.61
C SER A 64 -7.67 1.87 -3.11
N PRO A 65 -7.27 0.96 -3.99
CA PRO A 65 -7.31 1.21 -5.43
C PRO A 65 -8.70 1.60 -5.95
N VAL A 66 -9.77 1.13 -5.30
CA VAL A 66 -11.15 1.53 -5.63
C VAL A 66 -11.40 3.00 -5.25
N GLU A 67 -10.91 3.41 -4.08
CA GLU A 67 -11.00 4.79 -3.62
C GLU A 67 -10.19 5.72 -4.54
N MET A 68 -8.95 5.36 -4.85
CA MET A 68 -8.12 6.11 -5.81
C MET A 68 -8.78 6.21 -7.20
N ALA A 69 -9.38 5.12 -7.68
CA ALA A 69 -10.13 5.13 -8.93
C ALA A 69 -11.32 6.10 -8.89
N GLY A 70 -12.01 6.15 -7.74
CA GLY A 70 -13.09 7.13 -7.49
C GLY A 70 -12.57 8.57 -7.56
N LEU A 71 -11.46 8.86 -6.87
CA LEU A 71 -10.82 10.18 -6.88
C LEU A 71 -10.36 10.59 -8.28
N PHE A 72 -9.76 9.67 -9.04
CA PHE A 72 -9.35 9.95 -10.42
C PHE A 72 -10.55 10.32 -11.30
N LYS A 73 -11.67 9.60 -11.21
CA LYS A 73 -12.89 9.91 -11.97
C LYS A 73 -13.51 11.25 -11.53
N ASN A 74 -13.51 11.52 -10.23
CA ASN A 74 -14.14 12.72 -9.67
C ASN A 74 -13.31 13.99 -9.90
N SER A 75 -12.01 13.87 -10.15
CA SER A 75 -11.11 15.01 -10.44
C SER A 75 -11.49 15.77 -11.71
N GLY A 76 -12.31 15.17 -12.59
CA GLY A 76 -12.72 15.75 -13.86
C GLY A 76 -11.63 15.72 -14.95
N VAL A 77 -10.47 15.09 -14.69
CA VAL A 77 -9.39 14.93 -15.67
C VAL A 77 -9.70 13.76 -16.59
N ASP A 78 -9.51 13.96 -17.88
CA ASP A 78 -9.65 12.90 -18.88
C ASP A 78 -8.49 11.90 -18.82
N PHE A 79 -8.78 10.66 -19.25
CA PHE A 79 -7.74 9.64 -19.41
C PHE A 79 -6.63 10.10 -20.35
N THR A 80 -5.39 9.96 -19.91
CA THR A 80 -4.23 10.19 -20.77
C THR A 80 -3.25 9.02 -20.74
N GLN A 81 -3.03 8.41 -21.92
CA GLN A 81 -2.10 7.28 -22.04
C GLN A 81 -0.64 7.71 -21.94
N ARG A 82 -0.32 8.99 -22.19
CA ARG A 82 1.08 9.48 -22.26
C ARG A 82 1.82 9.43 -20.91
N ILE A 83 1.10 9.38 -19.79
CA ILE A 83 1.73 9.26 -18.46
C ILE A 83 2.08 7.81 -18.10
N LEU A 84 1.54 6.84 -18.83
CA LEU A 84 1.75 5.43 -18.57
C LEU A 84 3.07 4.94 -19.17
N ASN A 85 3.61 3.86 -18.60
CA ASN A 85 4.79 3.21 -19.16
C ASN A 85 4.41 2.45 -20.44
N ASN A 86 5.07 2.75 -21.57
CA ASN A 86 4.75 2.09 -22.82
C ASN A 86 5.03 0.58 -22.73
N PRO A 87 4.05 -0.30 -23.08
CA PRO A 87 4.25 -1.76 -23.09
C PRO A 87 5.46 -2.24 -23.90
N ASP A 88 5.89 -1.51 -24.91
CA ASP A 88 7.07 -1.85 -25.71
C ASP A 88 8.39 -1.77 -24.92
N ASN A 89 8.40 -1.06 -23.79
CA ASN A 89 9.56 -0.95 -22.90
C ASN A 89 9.89 -2.25 -22.15
N VAL A 90 8.97 -3.23 -22.12
CA VAL A 90 9.17 -4.52 -21.41
C VAL A 90 10.47 -5.22 -21.79
N SER A 91 10.86 -5.13 -23.06
CA SER A 91 12.09 -5.73 -23.58
C SER A 91 13.38 -5.13 -23.01
N ARG A 92 13.31 -3.94 -22.41
CA ARG A 92 14.47 -3.26 -21.79
C ARG A 92 14.79 -3.78 -20.38
N TYR A 93 13.81 -4.42 -19.73
CA TYR A 93 13.96 -4.88 -18.34
C TYR A 93 14.57 -6.28 -18.31
N GLU A 94 15.89 -6.35 -18.19
CA GLU A 94 16.65 -7.59 -18.33
C GLU A 94 16.85 -8.31 -16.98
N THR A 95 17.05 -7.56 -15.90
CA THR A 95 17.30 -8.09 -14.57
C THR A 95 16.02 -8.43 -13.80
N SER A 96 16.09 -9.36 -12.86
CA SER A 96 14.96 -9.66 -11.95
C SER A 96 14.54 -8.43 -11.15
N TYR A 97 15.48 -7.55 -10.80
CA TYR A 97 15.25 -6.29 -10.12
C TYR A 97 14.38 -5.35 -10.97
N GLN A 98 14.80 -5.05 -12.19
CA GLN A 98 14.05 -4.20 -13.11
C GLN A 98 12.67 -4.77 -13.44
N ARG A 99 12.60 -6.09 -13.69
CA ARG A 99 11.33 -6.78 -13.95
C ARG A 99 10.36 -6.71 -12.78
N ALA A 100 10.85 -6.86 -11.55
CA ALA A 100 10.01 -6.80 -10.36
C ALA A 100 9.43 -5.39 -10.15
N LEU A 101 10.25 -4.33 -10.21
CA LEU A 101 9.80 -2.95 -10.12
C LEU A 101 8.78 -2.62 -11.22
N ASN A 102 9.10 -2.97 -12.46
CA ASN A 102 8.22 -2.66 -13.58
C ASN A 102 6.97 -3.55 -13.66
N LEU A 103 6.98 -4.75 -13.08
CA LEU A 103 5.75 -5.51 -12.85
C LEU A 103 4.77 -4.72 -11.98
N GLY A 104 5.26 -4.06 -10.92
CA GLY A 104 4.47 -3.15 -10.10
C GLY A 104 3.95 -1.96 -10.90
N VAL A 105 4.83 -1.28 -11.65
CA VAL A 105 4.47 -0.15 -12.53
C VAL A 105 3.34 -0.51 -13.48
N TYR A 106 3.50 -1.55 -14.30
CA TYR A 106 2.45 -1.96 -15.25
C TYR A 106 1.17 -2.46 -14.58
N SER A 107 1.25 -2.95 -13.34
CA SER A 107 0.05 -3.33 -12.59
C SER A 107 -0.75 -2.09 -12.17
N ALA A 108 -0.08 -1.00 -11.77
CA ALA A 108 -0.72 0.28 -11.47
C ALA A 108 -1.28 0.94 -12.73
N ASP A 109 -0.53 0.93 -13.83
CA ASP A 109 -0.99 1.39 -15.14
C ASP A 109 -2.28 0.68 -15.56
N LEU A 110 -2.33 -0.65 -15.41
CA LEU A 110 -3.49 -1.44 -15.73
C LEU A 110 -4.70 -1.06 -14.87
N GLY A 111 -4.48 -0.75 -13.58
CA GLY A 111 -5.50 -0.22 -12.69
C GLY A 111 -6.07 1.11 -13.19
N TYR A 112 -5.22 2.05 -13.60
CA TYR A 112 -5.62 3.34 -14.15
C TYR A 112 -6.39 3.19 -15.47
N ILE A 113 -5.91 2.36 -16.39
CA ILE A 113 -6.58 2.04 -17.66
C ILE A 113 -8.00 1.51 -17.40
N ASN A 114 -8.11 0.59 -16.45
CA ASN A 114 -9.38 -0.03 -16.09
C ASN A 114 -10.34 0.96 -15.42
N THR A 115 -9.82 1.89 -14.62
CA THR A 115 -10.60 2.97 -14.00
C THR A 115 -11.35 3.81 -15.05
N PHE A 116 -10.74 4.05 -16.20
CA PHE A 116 -11.31 4.84 -17.29
C PHE A 116 -11.92 4.00 -18.42
N ASP A 117 -12.14 2.70 -18.22
CA ASP A 117 -12.78 1.76 -19.16
C ASP A 117 -12.08 1.74 -20.55
N LYS A 118 -10.74 1.88 -20.59
CA LYS A 118 -9.96 1.92 -21.86
C LYS A 118 -9.60 0.53 -22.35
N ASN A 119 -10.61 -0.28 -22.62
CA ASN A 119 -10.49 -1.70 -22.95
C ASN A 119 -9.64 -2.00 -24.21
N ASN A 120 -9.50 -1.02 -25.11
CA ASN A 120 -8.71 -1.17 -26.34
C ASN A 120 -7.21 -1.34 -26.10
N ILE A 121 -6.67 -0.88 -24.98
CA ILE A 121 -5.24 -0.97 -24.66
C ILE A 121 -4.93 -1.98 -23.54
N VAL A 122 -5.95 -2.48 -22.82
CA VAL A 122 -5.79 -3.42 -21.70
C VAL A 122 -4.94 -4.65 -22.09
N VAL A 123 -5.13 -5.19 -23.28
CA VAL A 123 -4.45 -6.44 -23.70
C VAL A 123 -2.94 -6.25 -23.78
N SER A 124 -2.45 -5.12 -24.28
CA SER A 124 -1.01 -4.84 -24.38
C SER A 124 -0.36 -4.73 -23.00
N TYR A 125 -1.03 -4.08 -22.04
CA TYR A 125 -0.56 -3.98 -20.66
C TYR A 125 -0.62 -5.31 -19.91
N LEU A 126 -1.66 -6.12 -20.11
CA LEU A 126 -1.72 -7.49 -19.57
C LEU A 126 -0.60 -8.37 -20.10
N LEU A 127 -0.22 -8.21 -21.38
CA LEU A 127 0.93 -8.93 -21.94
C LEU A 127 2.24 -8.46 -21.33
N ALA A 128 2.38 -7.16 -21.07
CA ALA A 128 3.54 -6.61 -20.37
C ALA A 128 3.66 -7.21 -18.95
N VAL A 129 2.58 -7.16 -18.16
CA VAL A 129 2.51 -7.77 -16.84
C VAL A 129 2.86 -9.26 -16.89
N LYS A 130 2.29 -10.01 -17.85
CA LYS A 130 2.59 -11.43 -18.02
C LYS A 130 4.06 -11.71 -18.32
N ASN A 131 4.66 -10.97 -19.25
CA ASN A 131 6.06 -11.15 -19.62
C ASN A 131 6.99 -10.91 -18.43
N LEU A 132 6.74 -9.86 -17.64
CA LEU A 132 7.54 -9.55 -16.47
C LEU A 132 7.36 -10.60 -15.37
N ALA A 133 6.12 -11.02 -15.09
CA ALA A 133 5.80 -12.04 -14.11
C ALA A 133 6.45 -13.39 -14.45
N ASP A 134 6.38 -13.81 -15.72
CA ASP A 134 7.03 -15.02 -16.21
C ASP A 134 8.56 -14.91 -16.10
N GLY A 135 9.12 -13.75 -16.43
CA GLY A 135 10.55 -13.46 -16.35
C GLY A 135 11.16 -13.57 -14.95
N ILE A 136 10.36 -13.35 -13.91
CA ILE A 136 10.76 -13.52 -12.51
C ILE A 136 10.16 -14.78 -11.86
N ARG A 137 9.56 -15.65 -12.64
CA ARG A 137 8.98 -16.95 -12.24
C ARG A 137 7.85 -16.83 -11.21
N VAL A 138 6.96 -15.87 -11.41
CA VAL A 138 5.74 -15.71 -10.59
C VAL A 138 4.46 -15.70 -11.42
N GLY A 139 4.54 -15.88 -12.73
CA GLY A 139 3.39 -15.86 -13.64
C GLY A 139 2.31 -16.90 -13.30
N GLN A 140 2.67 -18.03 -12.68
CA GLN A 140 1.74 -19.08 -12.29
C GLN A 140 0.72 -18.64 -11.21
N PHE A 141 0.96 -17.54 -10.50
CA PHE A 141 0.05 -17.02 -9.49
C PHE A 141 -1.08 -16.15 -10.07
N PHE A 142 -1.01 -15.83 -11.36
CA PHE A 142 -1.97 -14.97 -12.04
C PHE A 142 -2.76 -15.74 -13.09
N ASP A 143 -4.09 -15.76 -12.99
CA ASP A 143 -4.96 -16.25 -14.08
C ASP A 143 -5.14 -15.14 -15.12
N PHE A 144 -4.15 -15.03 -16.03
CA PHE A 144 -4.18 -14.01 -17.09
C PHE A 144 -5.39 -14.12 -18.02
N ASN A 145 -6.00 -15.30 -18.17
CA ASN A 145 -7.21 -15.45 -18.95
C ASN A 145 -8.42 -14.87 -18.23
N ALA A 146 -8.52 -15.10 -16.92
CA ALA A 146 -9.56 -14.48 -16.11
C ALA A 146 -9.37 -12.96 -16.04
N LEU A 147 -8.15 -12.47 -15.76
CA LEU A 147 -7.81 -11.04 -15.75
C LEU A 147 -8.18 -10.37 -17.08
N ARG A 148 -7.85 -10.99 -18.22
CA ARG A 148 -8.20 -10.47 -19.54
C ARG A 148 -9.72 -10.40 -19.75
N ARG A 149 -10.47 -11.44 -19.37
CA ARG A 149 -11.94 -11.42 -19.50
C ARG A 149 -12.55 -10.31 -18.64
N MET A 150 -12.08 -10.14 -17.42
CA MET A 150 -12.60 -9.15 -16.49
C MET A 150 -12.23 -7.72 -16.91
N ALA A 151 -10.98 -7.49 -17.29
CA ALA A 151 -10.53 -6.18 -17.77
C ALA A 151 -11.15 -5.76 -19.12
N SER A 152 -11.71 -6.73 -19.89
CA SER A 152 -12.45 -6.43 -21.13
C SER A 152 -13.95 -6.21 -20.91
N SER A 153 -14.45 -6.40 -19.70
CA SER A 153 -15.84 -6.17 -19.31
C SER A 153 -15.89 -5.02 -18.29
N SER A 154 -16.48 -3.91 -18.66
CA SER A 154 -16.57 -2.66 -17.86
C SER A 154 -17.30 -2.79 -16.50
N THR A 155 -17.55 -4.00 -16.03
CA THR A 155 -18.53 -4.23 -14.95
C THR A 155 -17.93 -4.62 -13.61
N ASN A 156 -16.60 -4.79 -13.44
CA ASN A 156 -16.17 -5.36 -12.16
C ASN A 156 -14.74 -4.99 -11.71
N LEU A 157 -14.49 -3.70 -11.47
CA LEU A 157 -13.23 -3.22 -10.88
C LEU A 157 -12.95 -3.93 -9.55
N ASP A 158 -13.98 -4.07 -8.68
CA ASP A 158 -13.84 -4.72 -7.38
C ASP A 158 -13.36 -6.17 -7.48
N SER A 159 -13.97 -6.95 -8.38
CA SER A 159 -13.56 -8.35 -8.60
C SER A 159 -12.16 -8.47 -9.23
N LEU A 160 -11.79 -7.54 -10.11
CA LEU A 160 -10.43 -7.48 -10.67
C LEU A 160 -9.41 -7.22 -9.56
N MET A 161 -9.74 -6.32 -8.66
CA MET A 161 -8.91 -5.97 -7.50
C MET A 161 -8.78 -7.11 -6.52
N GLU A 162 -9.89 -7.74 -6.13
CA GLU A 162 -9.91 -8.92 -5.26
C GLU A 162 -9.06 -10.06 -5.84
N MET A 163 -9.19 -10.32 -7.14
CA MET A 163 -8.37 -11.33 -7.81
C MET A 163 -6.89 -10.96 -7.82
N SER A 164 -6.56 -9.70 -8.11
CA SER A 164 -5.19 -9.21 -8.12
C SER A 164 -4.57 -9.28 -6.71
N GLN A 165 -5.31 -8.89 -5.68
CA GLN A 165 -4.89 -8.99 -4.28
C GLN A 165 -4.65 -10.44 -3.85
N THR A 166 -5.59 -11.34 -4.19
CA THR A 166 -5.45 -12.77 -3.90
C THR A 166 -4.23 -13.38 -4.61
N SER A 167 -4.01 -13.01 -5.86
CA SER A 167 -2.85 -13.46 -6.64
C SER A 167 -1.54 -12.95 -6.04
N PHE A 168 -1.52 -11.67 -5.64
CA PHE A 168 -0.35 -11.06 -4.99
C PHE A 168 -0.03 -11.76 -3.66
N ASN A 169 -1.00 -12.00 -2.80
CA ASN A 169 -0.78 -12.66 -1.51
C ASN A 169 -0.21 -14.08 -1.67
N LYS A 170 -0.72 -14.86 -2.63
CA LYS A 170 -0.19 -16.19 -2.94
C LYS A 170 1.26 -16.12 -3.46
N MET A 171 1.54 -15.16 -4.33
CA MET A 171 2.88 -14.92 -4.87
C MET A 171 3.85 -14.51 -3.75
N ASP A 172 3.46 -13.59 -2.89
CA ASP A 172 4.29 -13.10 -1.79
C ASP A 172 4.62 -14.22 -0.81
N SER A 173 3.64 -15.03 -0.39
CA SER A 173 3.87 -16.22 0.45
C SER A 173 4.88 -17.17 -0.18
N TYR A 174 4.73 -17.48 -1.46
CA TYR A 174 5.69 -18.31 -2.18
C TYR A 174 7.10 -17.69 -2.23
N LEU A 175 7.21 -16.40 -2.51
CA LEU A 175 8.49 -15.71 -2.57
C LEU A 175 9.19 -15.69 -1.21
N ARG A 176 8.45 -15.56 -0.10
CA ARG A 176 8.99 -15.68 1.26
C ARG A 176 9.55 -17.07 1.55
N GLU A 177 8.79 -18.11 1.20
CA GLU A 177 9.24 -19.50 1.35
C GLU A 177 10.53 -19.79 0.57
N GLN A 178 10.72 -19.11 -0.56
CA GLN A 178 11.91 -19.22 -1.41
C GLN A 178 13.03 -18.25 -1.01
N ASN A 179 12.94 -17.53 0.11
CA ASN A 179 13.86 -16.46 0.52
C ASN A 179 14.03 -15.36 -0.54
N ARG A 180 12.97 -15.02 -1.25
CA ARG A 180 12.88 -13.99 -2.31
C ARG A 180 11.94 -12.86 -1.97
N SER A 181 11.78 -12.51 -0.70
CA SER A 181 10.92 -11.42 -0.24
C SER A 181 11.31 -10.06 -0.83
N ASN A 182 12.57 -9.88 -1.21
CA ASN A 182 13.06 -8.72 -1.94
C ASN A 182 12.28 -8.48 -3.26
N VAL A 183 11.85 -9.53 -3.93
CA VAL A 183 11.06 -9.42 -5.18
C VAL A 183 9.67 -8.83 -4.88
N SER A 184 8.99 -9.29 -3.83
CA SER A 184 7.70 -8.72 -3.40
C SER A 184 7.85 -7.24 -3.04
N SER A 185 8.90 -6.88 -2.31
CA SER A 185 9.19 -5.49 -1.92
C SER A 185 9.36 -4.59 -3.14
N LEU A 186 10.06 -5.05 -4.17
CA LEU A 186 10.24 -4.31 -5.42
C LEU A 186 8.92 -4.13 -6.17
N ILE A 187 8.08 -5.18 -6.25
CA ILE A 187 6.77 -5.10 -6.94
C ILE A 187 5.88 -4.08 -6.25
N VAL A 188 5.78 -4.12 -4.91
CA VAL A 188 4.96 -3.18 -4.14
C VAL A 188 5.48 -1.76 -4.28
N THR A 189 6.80 -1.56 -4.21
CA THR A 189 7.42 -0.24 -4.39
C THR A 189 7.14 0.33 -5.77
N GLY A 190 7.29 -0.48 -6.83
CA GLY A 190 7.01 -0.06 -8.20
C GLY A 190 5.54 0.32 -8.41
N ALA A 191 4.62 -0.46 -7.85
CA ALA A 191 3.18 -0.19 -7.94
C ALA A 191 2.81 1.10 -7.19
N TRP A 192 3.37 1.31 -6.00
CA TRP A 192 3.12 2.50 -5.21
C TRP A 192 3.67 3.76 -5.89
N VAL A 193 4.91 3.72 -6.38
CA VAL A 193 5.54 4.84 -7.09
C VAL A 193 4.73 5.24 -8.33
N GLU A 194 4.29 4.27 -9.14
CA GLU A 194 3.49 4.55 -10.33
C GLU A 194 2.11 5.09 -9.98
N GLY A 195 1.45 4.54 -8.96
CA GLY A 195 0.17 5.05 -8.48
C GLY A 195 0.27 6.51 -8.02
N MET A 196 1.33 6.85 -7.27
CA MET A 196 1.59 8.22 -6.83
C MET A 196 1.99 9.15 -7.98
N TYR A 197 2.71 8.65 -8.97
CA TYR A 197 3.05 9.39 -10.18
C TYR A 197 1.79 9.73 -10.99
N ILE A 198 0.89 8.78 -11.18
CA ILE A 198 -0.40 9.01 -11.85
C ILE A 198 -1.22 10.04 -11.08
N ALA A 199 -1.36 9.88 -9.75
CA ALA A 199 -2.05 10.83 -8.90
C ALA A 199 -1.46 12.25 -8.99
N SER A 200 -0.13 12.36 -8.98
CA SER A 200 0.58 13.64 -9.11
C SER A 200 0.28 14.35 -10.43
N ASN A 201 0.22 13.60 -11.54
CA ASN A 201 -0.14 14.18 -12.84
C ASN A 201 -1.59 14.69 -12.85
N ILE A 202 -2.51 13.95 -12.25
CA ILE A 202 -3.91 14.36 -12.14
C ILE A 202 -4.04 15.61 -11.26
N VAL A 203 -3.35 15.68 -10.12
CA VAL A 203 -3.34 16.86 -9.25
C VAL A 203 -2.80 18.09 -9.96
N ARG A 204 -1.71 17.97 -10.71
CA ARG A 204 -1.15 19.10 -11.48
C ARG A 204 -2.13 19.62 -12.55
N GLU A 205 -2.97 18.77 -13.11
CA GLU A 205 -3.96 19.14 -14.13
C GLU A 205 -5.25 19.70 -13.50
N SER A 206 -5.76 19.07 -12.44
CA SER A 206 -7.06 19.40 -11.83
C SER A 206 -6.96 20.41 -10.67
N GLY A 207 -5.87 20.42 -9.93
CA GLY A 207 -5.78 21.08 -8.63
C GLY A 207 -6.66 20.43 -7.54
N ASP A 208 -7.06 19.17 -7.74
CA ASP A 208 -7.97 18.47 -6.83
C ASP A 208 -7.38 18.36 -5.42
N LYS A 209 -8.12 18.92 -4.44
CA LYS A 209 -7.65 19.00 -3.05
C LYS A 209 -7.68 17.65 -2.35
N GLU A 210 -8.69 16.84 -2.60
CA GLU A 210 -8.85 15.55 -1.94
C GLU A 210 -7.75 14.60 -2.40
N LEU A 211 -7.44 14.58 -3.69
CA LEU A 211 -6.33 13.80 -4.22
C LEU A 211 -4.96 14.32 -3.74
N SER A 212 -4.81 15.64 -3.59
CA SER A 212 -3.62 16.26 -2.99
C SER A 212 -3.42 15.81 -1.55
N ASP A 213 -4.48 15.78 -0.76
CA ASP A 213 -4.46 15.29 0.61
C ASP A 213 -4.09 13.80 0.66
N ARG A 214 -4.63 12.98 -0.25
CA ARG A 214 -4.26 11.56 -0.35
C ARG A 214 -2.79 11.33 -0.67
N ILE A 215 -2.19 12.16 -1.54
CA ILE A 215 -0.74 12.10 -1.79
C ILE A 215 0.02 12.41 -0.49
N ALA A 216 -0.35 13.47 0.22
CA ALA A 216 0.34 13.88 1.43
C ALA A 216 0.17 12.89 2.61
N GLU A 217 -0.98 12.21 2.71
CA GLU A 217 -1.26 11.17 3.70
C GLU A 217 -0.36 9.93 3.54
N GLN A 218 0.26 9.73 2.37
CA GLN A 218 1.14 8.59 2.13
C GLN A 218 2.47 8.65 2.92
N LYS A 219 2.70 9.65 3.76
CA LYS A 219 3.87 9.76 4.62
C LYS A 219 4.18 8.47 5.38
N ASN A 220 3.17 7.81 5.94
CA ASN A 220 3.34 6.57 6.70
C ASN A 220 3.77 5.41 5.79
N VAL A 221 3.21 5.33 4.58
CA VAL A 221 3.59 4.29 3.61
C VAL A 221 5.05 4.46 3.20
N VAL A 222 5.52 5.70 2.99
CA VAL A 222 6.94 5.97 2.68
C VAL A 222 7.86 5.51 3.80
N ASN A 223 7.49 5.75 5.08
CA ASN A 223 8.25 5.27 6.22
C ASN A 223 8.34 3.72 6.23
N ILE A 224 7.25 3.03 5.91
CA ILE A 224 7.24 1.58 5.86
C ILE A 224 8.07 1.06 4.67
N LEU A 225 7.96 1.69 3.50
CA LEU A 225 8.77 1.34 2.32
C LEU A 225 10.27 1.50 2.60
N GLU A 226 10.65 2.57 3.29
CA GLU A 226 12.05 2.79 3.71
C GLU A 226 12.54 1.65 4.61
N ILE A 227 11.78 1.28 5.64
CA ILE A 227 12.12 0.18 6.54
C ILE A 227 12.29 -1.14 5.76
N ILE A 228 11.36 -1.43 4.85
CA ILE A 228 11.39 -2.65 4.04
C ILE A 228 12.63 -2.70 3.15
N LEU A 229 12.91 -1.62 2.44
CA LEU A 229 14.01 -1.57 1.48
C LEU A 229 15.38 -1.49 2.16
N SER A 230 15.48 -0.86 3.34
CA SER A 230 16.72 -0.79 4.13
C SER A 230 17.24 -2.17 4.52
N ASN A 231 16.38 -3.19 4.63
CA ASN A 231 16.82 -4.58 4.86
C ASN A 231 17.67 -5.14 3.70
N TYR A 232 17.61 -4.52 2.53
CA TYR A 232 18.34 -4.92 1.34
C TYR A 232 19.45 -3.93 0.97
N ALA A 233 19.76 -2.94 1.83
CA ALA A 233 20.76 -1.91 1.55
C ALA A 233 22.18 -2.45 1.33
N SER A 234 22.49 -3.66 1.83
CA SER A 234 23.75 -4.34 1.57
C SER A 234 23.87 -4.90 0.13
N ASP A 235 22.76 -5.03 -0.59
CA ASP A 235 22.75 -5.40 -2.00
C ASP A 235 22.95 -4.14 -2.85
N ALA A 236 24.06 -4.09 -3.58
CA ALA A 236 24.38 -2.95 -4.43
C ALA A 236 23.29 -2.62 -5.47
N GLY A 237 22.48 -3.61 -5.88
CA GLY A 237 21.33 -3.42 -6.76
C GLY A 237 20.19 -2.62 -6.12
N PHE A 238 20.12 -2.57 -4.79
CA PHE A 238 19.09 -1.83 -4.05
C PHE A 238 19.53 -0.43 -3.60
N ALA A 239 20.83 -0.16 -3.57
CA ALA A 239 21.39 1.06 -2.97
C ALA A 239 20.76 2.36 -3.53
N GLU A 240 20.56 2.43 -4.84
CA GLU A 240 19.96 3.60 -5.50
C GLU A 240 18.48 3.75 -5.14
N LEU A 241 17.73 2.66 -5.04
CA LEU A 241 16.32 2.70 -4.65
C LEU A 241 16.15 3.10 -3.18
N VAL A 242 16.99 2.54 -2.30
CA VAL A 242 17.02 2.91 -0.87
C VAL A 242 17.26 4.41 -0.74
N GLN A 243 18.31 4.95 -1.39
CA GLN A 243 18.59 6.38 -1.37
C GLN A 243 17.40 7.20 -1.92
N SER A 244 16.78 6.74 -2.98
CA SER A 244 15.63 7.43 -3.57
C SER A 244 14.43 7.48 -2.63
N VAL A 245 14.20 6.45 -1.84
CA VAL A 245 13.13 6.43 -0.81
C VAL A 245 13.51 7.26 0.41
N GLU A 246 14.79 7.32 0.79
CA GLU A 246 15.27 8.27 1.82
C GLU A 246 15.06 9.72 1.39
N ASP A 247 15.37 10.06 0.14
CA ASP A 247 15.11 11.40 -0.44
C ASP A 247 13.60 11.71 -0.41
N LEU A 248 12.76 10.74 -0.74
CA LEU A 248 11.32 10.88 -0.68
C LEU A 248 10.82 11.08 0.76
N LYS A 249 11.33 10.33 1.72
CA LYS A 249 11.04 10.51 3.14
C LYS A 249 11.40 11.92 3.62
N ALA A 250 12.53 12.45 3.15
CA ALA A 250 12.93 13.83 3.43
C ALA A 250 11.93 14.84 2.83
N ALA A 251 11.42 14.59 1.62
CA ALA A 251 10.38 15.44 1.01
C ALA A 251 9.06 15.41 1.82
N TYR A 252 8.72 14.28 2.44
CA TYR A 252 7.55 14.16 3.31
C TYR A 252 7.78 14.71 4.74
N ALA A 253 9.00 15.08 5.13
CA ALA A 253 9.30 15.52 6.50
C ALA A 253 8.41 16.69 6.97
N PRO A 254 8.12 17.74 6.17
CA PRO A 254 7.29 18.87 6.58
C PRO A 254 5.80 18.48 6.77
N VAL A 255 5.32 17.41 6.15
CA VAL A 255 3.92 16.99 6.25
C VAL A 255 3.61 16.57 7.68
N ARG A 256 2.52 17.10 8.25
CA ARG A 256 2.00 16.72 9.57
C ARG A 256 0.62 16.12 9.43
N ILE A 257 0.41 14.97 10.06
CA ILE A 257 -0.89 14.31 10.16
C ILE A 257 -1.35 14.42 11.60
N THR A 258 -2.53 15.00 11.81
CA THR A 258 -3.17 15.10 13.13
C THR A 258 -4.40 14.22 13.13
N THR A 259 -4.56 13.41 14.17
CA THR A 259 -5.72 12.53 14.34
C THR A 259 -6.52 12.98 15.55
N GLU A 260 -7.80 13.20 15.35
CA GLU A 260 -8.75 13.56 16.39
C GLU A 260 -9.89 12.55 16.42
N LEU A 261 -10.44 12.33 17.61
CA LEU A 261 -11.64 11.49 17.71
C LEU A 261 -12.83 12.28 17.14
N GLY A 262 -13.46 11.73 16.13
CA GLY A 262 -14.68 12.28 15.55
C GLY A 262 -15.87 12.20 16.50
N GLU A 263 -17.01 12.77 16.10
CA GLU A 263 -18.21 12.66 16.90
C GLU A 263 -18.69 11.20 16.96
N PRO A 264 -19.12 10.71 18.16
CA PRO A 264 -19.67 9.37 18.30
C PRO A 264 -20.92 9.19 17.44
N GLN A 265 -20.88 8.25 16.51
CA GLN A 265 -22.05 7.88 15.69
C GLN A 265 -22.79 6.71 16.33
N ARG A 266 -24.09 6.85 16.42
CA ARG A 266 -24.97 5.82 16.92
C ARG A 266 -25.49 4.98 15.75
N ILE A 267 -25.13 3.71 15.72
CA ILE A 267 -25.65 2.77 14.73
C ILE A 267 -26.42 1.65 15.43
N GLU A 268 -27.48 1.17 14.79
CA GLU A 268 -28.24 0.00 15.23
C GLU A 268 -27.83 -1.18 14.35
N LYS A 269 -27.28 -2.22 14.97
CA LYS A 269 -26.89 -3.46 14.30
C LYS A 269 -27.44 -4.65 15.10
N ASP A 270 -28.19 -5.50 14.42
CA ASP A 270 -28.80 -6.71 15.02
C ASP A 270 -29.64 -6.45 16.28
N GLY A 271 -30.40 -5.30 16.29
CA GLY A 271 -31.21 -4.89 17.44
C GLY A 271 -30.41 -4.36 18.63
N SER A 272 -29.11 -4.23 18.52
CA SER A 272 -28.22 -3.66 19.52
C SER A 272 -27.75 -2.26 19.10
N LEU A 273 -27.70 -1.36 20.08
CA LEU A 273 -27.19 -0.02 19.89
C LEU A 273 -25.68 -0.01 20.04
N ILE A 274 -24.96 0.32 18.97
CA ILE A 274 -23.51 0.41 18.96
C ILE A 274 -23.13 1.88 18.76
N PHE A 275 -22.19 2.37 19.57
CA PHE A 275 -21.56 3.67 19.36
C PHE A 275 -20.21 3.43 18.66
N ILE A 276 -20.05 4.01 17.48
CA ILE A 276 -18.77 4.01 16.74
C ILE A 276 -18.26 5.42 16.80
N GLN A 277 -17.02 5.58 17.25
CA GLN A 277 -16.29 6.83 17.19
C GLN A 277 -15.11 6.62 16.26
N ALA A 278 -15.22 7.17 15.04
CA ALA A 278 -14.16 7.08 14.06
C ALA A 278 -13.08 8.14 14.36
N GLU A 279 -11.84 7.79 14.13
CA GLU A 279 -10.76 8.77 14.08
C GLU A 279 -10.86 9.56 12.78
N VAL A 280 -10.69 10.87 12.87
CA VAL A 280 -10.63 11.78 11.74
C VAL A 280 -9.20 12.30 11.64
N SER A 281 -8.53 11.93 10.57
CA SER A 281 -7.19 12.42 10.27
C SER A 281 -7.26 13.66 9.40
N THR A 282 -6.43 14.65 9.72
CA THR A 282 -6.24 15.86 8.93
C THR A 282 -4.78 15.99 8.58
N VAL A 283 -4.51 16.19 7.29
CA VAL A 283 -3.15 16.37 6.78
C VAL A 283 -2.84 17.86 6.57
N HIS A 284 -1.64 18.26 6.97
CA HIS A 284 -1.16 19.64 6.87
C HIS A 284 0.14 19.68 6.08
N TYR A 285 0.16 20.46 5.02
CA TYR A 285 1.31 20.69 4.14
C TYR A 285 1.14 22.02 3.41
N SER A 286 2.23 22.58 2.91
CA SER A 286 2.19 23.73 2.01
C SER A 286 2.14 23.28 0.53
N PRO A 287 1.70 24.15 -0.40
CA PRO A 287 1.78 23.83 -1.84
C PRO A 287 3.20 23.50 -2.31
N GLU A 288 4.23 24.11 -1.70
CA GLU A 288 5.63 23.85 -2.01
C GLU A 288 6.05 22.45 -1.54
N ASP A 289 5.62 22.03 -0.36
CA ASP A 289 5.86 20.67 0.14
C ASP A 289 5.26 19.62 -0.79
N LEU A 290 4.00 19.82 -1.22
CA LEU A 290 3.33 18.91 -2.14
C LEU A 290 4.05 18.82 -3.48
N GLU A 291 4.45 19.95 -4.06
CA GLU A 291 5.18 19.95 -5.34
C GLU A 291 6.55 19.27 -5.21
N ASN A 292 7.27 19.46 -4.10
CA ASN A 292 8.52 18.76 -3.83
C ASN A 292 8.33 17.24 -3.73
N ILE A 293 7.26 16.80 -3.07
CA ILE A 293 6.89 15.38 -2.99
C ILE A 293 6.62 14.83 -4.41
N MET A 294 5.77 15.50 -5.18
CA MET A 294 5.39 15.06 -6.53
C MET A 294 6.60 15.02 -7.47
N ALA A 295 7.47 16.03 -7.42
CA ALA A 295 8.70 16.05 -8.21
C ALA A 295 9.67 14.92 -7.83
N THR A 296 9.78 14.60 -6.54
CA THR A 296 10.61 13.49 -6.06
C THR A 296 10.05 12.15 -6.55
N ILE A 297 8.73 11.94 -6.49
CA ILE A 297 8.07 10.74 -7.03
C ILE A 297 8.34 10.59 -8.53
N GLU A 298 8.22 11.69 -9.30
CA GLU A 298 8.50 11.71 -10.73
C GLU A 298 9.94 11.30 -11.05
N ASN A 299 10.92 11.80 -10.28
CA ASN A 299 12.33 11.44 -10.42
C ASN A 299 12.57 9.95 -10.13
N ILE A 300 11.95 9.40 -9.07
CA ILE A 300 12.07 7.98 -8.73
C ILE A 300 11.47 7.13 -9.86
N ARG A 301 10.27 7.49 -10.30
CA ARG A 301 9.60 6.81 -11.41
C ARG A 301 10.46 6.81 -12.68
N ALA A 302 11.06 7.94 -13.02
CA ALA A 302 11.95 8.05 -14.20
C ALA A 302 13.14 7.10 -14.12
N LYS A 303 13.73 6.89 -12.94
CA LYS A 303 14.80 5.91 -12.72
C LYS A 303 14.34 4.46 -12.85
N ILE A 304 13.08 4.17 -12.49
CA ILE A 304 12.52 2.81 -12.55
C ILE A 304 12.25 2.38 -14.00
N VAL A 305 11.74 3.31 -14.84
CA VAL A 305 11.25 2.97 -16.18
C VAL A 305 12.25 3.19 -17.31
N ASN A 306 13.38 3.86 -17.06
CA ASN A 306 14.46 4.12 -18.03
C ASN A 306 15.65 3.20 -17.81
#